data_511fa0c17f1e70ac570ac8f5f518ea07
#
_entry.id   511fa0c17f1e70ac570ac8f5f518ea07
#
_cell.length_a   1.000
_cell.length_b   1.000
_cell.length_c   1.000
_cell.angle_alpha   90.00
_cell.angle_beta   90.00
_cell.angle_gamma   90.00
#
_symmetry.space_group_name_H-M   'P 1'
#
loop_
_entity.id
_entity.type
_entity.pdbx_description
1 polymer ?
#
loop_
_entity_poly.entity_id
_entity_poly.type
_entity_poly.pdbx_seq_one_letter_code
_entity_poly.pdbx_strand_id
1 'polypeptide(L)'
;FIEPLIVTLLSTIFLKEKIGWRRLSATIVGFSGALIVVQPSYQIFGLSAILPFAAALCFAFYIILTRKLAQTINPTVMQFNSGLSGFLFMSIALALGYLLEFPVLKVTMPTHDQWILLLLLGVIATAGHFLIAFAIKYIEASALAPFQYLEIVAATFYGLWLFDDFPDALAWLGIFIIVSSGFYTFSREQKKNKDYR
;
A
#
# COMPACT_ATOMS: atom_id res chain seq x y z
N PHE A 1 -1.63 -5.67 5.17
CA PHE A 1 -2.96 -5.03 4.96
C PHE A 1 -3.49 -4.25 6.19
N ILE A 2 -2.74 -4.17 7.30
CA ILE A 2 -3.10 -3.28 8.43
C ILE A 2 -2.80 -1.80 8.13
N GLU A 3 -1.99 -1.52 7.13
CA GLU A 3 -1.53 -0.19 6.75
C GLU A 3 -2.65 0.84 6.58
N PRO A 4 -3.77 0.58 5.86
CA PRO A 4 -4.85 1.56 5.71
C PRO A 4 -5.48 1.99 7.04
N LEU A 5 -5.54 1.08 8.03
CA LEU A 5 -5.97 1.43 9.38
C LEU A 5 -4.96 2.36 10.07
N ILE A 6 -3.67 2.05 9.95
CA ILE A 6 -2.60 2.88 10.50
C ILE A 6 -2.62 4.27 9.85
N VAL A 7 -2.73 4.36 8.52
CA VAL A 7 -2.85 5.63 7.78
C VAL A 7 -4.04 6.44 8.30
N THR A 8 -5.20 5.80 8.45
CA THR A 8 -6.40 6.44 8.97
C THR A 8 -6.17 7.02 10.37
N LEU A 9 -5.55 6.29 11.27
CA LEU A 9 -5.24 6.77 12.62
C LEU A 9 -4.20 7.88 12.61
N LEU A 10 -3.08 7.68 11.90
CA LEU A 10 -2.00 8.66 11.84
C LEU A 10 -2.43 9.97 11.18
N SER A 11 -3.33 9.93 10.18
CA SER A 11 -3.85 11.14 9.54
C SER A 11 -4.61 12.04 10.53
N THR A 12 -5.31 11.46 11.49
CA THR A 12 -5.95 12.22 12.58
C THR A 12 -4.93 12.95 13.44
N ILE A 13 -3.83 12.26 13.78
CA ILE A 13 -2.82 12.78 14.71
C ILE A 13 -1.93 13.82 14.01
N PHE A 14 -1.38 13.49 12.86
CA PHE A 14 -0.35 14.28 12.19
C PHE A 14 -0.89 15.31 11.20
N LEU A 15 -1.99 14.99 10.52
CA LEU A 15 -2.60 15.86 9.52
C LEU A 15 -3.83 16.60 10.04
N LYS A 16 -4.28 16.26 11.27
CA LYS A 16 -5.49 16.81 11.90
C LYS A 16 -6.74 16.62 11.03
N GLU A 17 -6.78 15.56 10.23
CA GLU A 17 -7.94 15.21 9.43
C GLU A 17 -9.11 14.81 10.34
N LYS A 18 -10.30 15.35 10.09
CA LYS A 18 -11.52 14.99 10.84
C LYS A 18 -12.10 13.71 10.25
N ILE A 19 -11.83 12.59 10.90
CA ILE A 19 -12.34 11.28 10.48
C ILE A 19 -13.71 11.07 11.09
N GLY A 20 -14.73 11.02 10.23
CA GLY A 20 -16.07 10.60 10.64
C GLY A 20 -16.12 9.10 10.93
N TRP A 21 -16.96 8.68 11.88
CA TRP A 21 -17.13 7.27 12.25
C TRP A 21 -17.42 6.36 11.03
N ARG A 22 -18.09 6.89 10.01
CA ARG A 22 -18.42 6.16 8.77
C ARG A 22 -17.19 5.80 7.94
N ARG A 23 -16.20 6.69 7.88
CA ARG A 23 -14.92 6.41 7.18
C ARG A 23 -14.11 5.37 7.96
N LEU A 24 -14.06 5.52 9.28
CA LEU A 24 -13.39 4.55 10.14
C LEU A 24 -14.04 3.17 10.03
N SER A 25 -15.37 3.09 10.07
CA SER A 25 -16.08 1.81 9.92
C SER A 25 -15.85 1.17 8.56
N ALA A 26 -15.84 1.95 7.46
CA ALA A 26 -15.51 1.42 6.13
C ALA A 26 -14.09 0.84 6.09
N THR A 27 -13.10 1.54 6.68
CA THR A 27 -11.73 1.02 6.75
C THR A 27 -11.65 -0.28 7.56
N ILE A 28 -12.36 -0.38 8.69
CA ILE A 28 -12.43 -1.60 9.51
C ILE A 28 -13.10 -2.74 8.74
N VAL A 29 -14.20 -2.47 8.04
CA VAL A 29 -14.89 -3.48 7.22
C VAL A 29 -14.01 -3.96 6.08
N GLY A 30 -13.33 -3.04 5.38
CA GLY A 30 -12.34 -3.39 4.35
C GLY A 30 -11.21 -4.27 4.89
N PHE A 31 -10.68 -3.92 6.07
CA PHE A 31 -9.66 -4.73 6.75
C PHE A 31 -10.17 -6.13 7.13
N SER A 32 -11.42 -6.23 7.61
CA SER A 32 -12.03 -7.54 7.91
C SER A 32 -12.14 -8.39 6.64
N GLY A 33 -12.54 -7.80 5.51
CA GLY A 33 -12.53 -8.46 4.20
C GLY A 33 -11.12 -8.94 3.80
N ALA A 34 -10.10 -8.10 4.00
CA ALA A 34 -8.70 -8.44 3.74
C ALA A 34 -8.23 -9.64 4.58
N LEU A 35 -8.58 -9.69 5.87
CA LEU A 35 -8.27 -10.84 6.73
C LEU A 35 -8.94 -12.12 6.26
N ILE A 36 -10.18 -12.04 5.75
CA ILE A 36 -10.90 -13.21 5.21
C ILE A 36 -10.22 -13.72 3.94
N VAL A 37 -9.74 -12.84 3.05
CA VAL A 37 -9.02 -13.27 1.83
C VAL A 37 -7.65 -13.88 2.18
N VAL A 38 -6.87 -13.20 3.03
CA VAL A 38 -5.49 -13.60 3.34
C VAL A 38 -5.41 -14.81 4.24
N GLN A 39 -6.44 -15.04 5.08
CA GLN A 39 -6.50 -16.17 6.04
C GLN A 39 -5.18 -16.37 6.81
N PRO A 40 -4.67 -15.36 7.53
CA PRO A 40 -3.35 -15.38 8.12
C PRO A 40 -3.23 -16.50 9.15
N SER A 41 -2.13 -17.29 9.06
CA SER A 41 -1.84 -18.38 9.99
C SER A 41 -0.62 -18.03 10.86
N TYR A 42 -0.82 -17.95 12.17
CA TYR A 42 0.29 -17.75 13.11
C TYR A 42 1.29 -18.90 13.07
N GLN A 43 0.82 -20.14 12.80
CA GLN A 43 1.68 -21.32 12.70
C GLN A 43 2.69 -21.22 11.55
N ILE A 44 2.31 -20.52 10.46
CA ILE A 44 3.16 -20.34 9.27
C ILE A 44 4.10 -19.16 9.47
N PHE A 45 3.60 -18.02 9.97
CA PHE A 45 4.33 -16.74 9.98
C PHE A 45 5.08 -16.49 11.29
N GLY A 46 4.55 -16.92 12.44
CA GLY A 46 5.20 -16.76 13.75
C GLY A 46 5.71 -15.33 13.99
N LEU A 47 6.92 -15.21 14.53
CA LEU A 47 7.59 -13.92 14.78
C LEU A 47 7.97 -13.17 13.51
N SER A 48 8.05 -13.83 12.36
CA SER A 48 8.36 -13.17 11.07
C SER A 48 7.28 -12.19 10.65
N ALA A 49 6.06 -12.28 11.21
CA ALA A 49 4.99 -11.30 10.99
C ALA A 49 5.33 -9.87 11.48
N ILE A 50 6.34 -9.71 12.33
CA ILE A 50 6.83 -8.39 12.78
C ILE A 50 7.40 -7.58 11.60
N LEU A 51 8.04 -8.22 10.62
CA LEU A 51 8.64 -7.52 9.47
C LEU A 51 7.58 -6.87 8.57
N PRO A 52 6.53 -7.58 8.11
CA PRO A 52 5.42 -6.95 7.39
C PRO A 52 4.71 -5.86 8.18
N PHE A 53 4.58 -6.02 9.49
CA PHE A 53 3.98 -4.98 10.35
C PHE A 53 4.85 -3.72 10.39
N ALA A 54 6.16 -3.86 10.57
CA ALA A 54 7.10 -2.75 10.53
C ALA A 54 7.08 -2.05 9.15
N ALA A 55 7.04 -2.81 8.06
CA ALA A 55 6.92 -2.28 6.70
C ALA A 55 5.61 -1.47 6.53
N ALA A 56 4.48 -2.00 7.01
CA ALA A 56 3.19 -1.31 6.97
C ALA A 56 3.21 0.02 7.75
N LEU A 57 3.88 0.04 8.91
CA LEU A 57 4.06 1.25 9.71
C LEU A 57 4.92 2.28 8.98
N CYS A 58 6.06 1.87 8.42
CA CYS A 58 6.92 2.76 7.63
C CYS A 58 6.18 3.33 6.41
N PHE A 59 5.41 2.50 5.71
CA PHE A 59 4.64 2.94 4.55
C PHE A 59 3.51 3.90 4.95
N ALA A 60 2.85 3.67 6.07
CA ALA A 60 1.86 4.61 6.60
C ALA A 60 2.47 5.97 6.92
N PHE A 61 3.66 6.03 7.54
CA PHE A 61 4.40 7.27 7.72
C PHE A 61 4.77 7.93 6.39
N TYR A 62 5.21 7.14 5.40
CA TYR A 62 5.47 7.65 4.05
C TYR A 62 4.24 8.34 3.45
N ILE A 63 3.06 7.73 3.54
CA ILE A 63 1.79 8.32 3.07
C ILE A 63 1.48 9.64 3.79
N ILE A 64 1.62 9.67 5.12
CA ILE A 64 1.37 10.87 5.93
C ILE A 64 2.34 12.02 5.57
N LEU A 65 3.62 11.71 5.43
CA LEU A 65 4.63 12.70 5.03
C LEU A 65 4.38 13.19 3.59
N THR A 66 4.05 12.26 2.68
CA THR A 66 3.70 12.58 1.29
C THR A 66 2.50 13.53 1.26
N ARG A 67 1.44 13.28 2.02
CA ARG A 67 0.28 14.17 2.11
C ARG A 67 0.66 15.56 2.62
N LYS A 68 1.47 15.63 3.65
CA LYS A 68 1.92 16.90 4.24
C LYS A 68 2.75 17.72 3.25
N LEU A 69 3.69 17.08 2.56
CA LEU A 69 4.59 17.72 1.61
C LEU A 69 3.92 18.06 0.28
N ALA A 70 2.95 17.27 -0.16
CA ALA A 70 2.24 17.47 -1.44
C ALA A 70 1.43 18.79 -1.49
N GLN A 71 1.22 19.42 -0.33
CA GLN A 71 0.59 20.76 -0.28
C GLN A 71 1.52 21.88 -0.74
N THR A 72 2.84 21.68 -0.66
CA THR A 72 3.86 22.69 -0.96
C THR A 72 4.84 22.26 -2.04
N ILE A 73 5.03 20.98 -2.24
CA ILE A 73 6.02 20.42 -3.17
C ILE A 73 5.29 19.69 -4.32
N ASN A 74 5.84 19.81 -5.53
CA ASN A 74 5.30 19.09 -6.68
C ASN A 74 5.46 17.57 -6.51
N PRO A 75 4.40 16.77 -6.75
CA PRO A 75 4.47 15.30 -6.65
C PRO A 75 5.61 14.66 -7.46
N THR A 76 5.95 15.21 -8.63
CA THR A 76 7.06 14.73 -9.45
C THR A 76 8.40 14.85 -8.72
N VAL A 77 8.65 16.02 -8.09
CA VAL A 77 9.87 16.26 -7.32
C VAL A 77 9.93 15.33 -6.10
N MET A 78 8.81 15.14 -5.43
CA MET A 78 8.72 14.23 -4.29
C MET A 78 9.04 12.80 -4.70
N GLN A 79 8.43 12.32 -5.79
CA GLN A 79 8.66 10.96 -6.29
C GLN A 79 10.11 10.74 -6.72
N PHE A 80 10.70 11.73 -7.42
CA PHE A 80 12.12 11.67 -7.79
C PHE A 80 13.02 11.57 -6.56
N ASN A 81 12.83 12.44 -5.56
CA ASN A 81 13.63 12.40 -4.33
C ASN A 81 13.43 11.11 -3.53
N SER A 82 12.20 10.59 -3.45
CA SER A 82 11.92 9.31 -2.79
C SER A 82 12.62 8.15 -3.50
N GLY A 83 12.56 8.11 -4.84
CA GLY A 83 13.25 7.11 -5.65
C GLY A 83 14.77 7.19 -5.49
N LEU A 84 15.34 8.39 -5.56
CA LEU A 84 16.78 8.62 -5.37
C LEU A 84 17.23 8.20 -3.96
N SER A 85 16.49 8.59 -2.93
CA SER A 85 16.80 8.22 -1.54
C SER A 85 16.72 6.70 -1.35
N GLY A 86 15.68 6.05 -1.90
CA GLY A 86 15.54 4.60 -1.87
C GLY A 86 16.68 3.89 -2.58
N PHE A 87 17.08 4.37 -3.77
CA PHE A 87 18.21 3.84 -4.51
C PHE A 87 19.53 3.95 -3.72
N LEU A 88 19.82 5.12 -3.16
CA LEU A 88 21.02 5.34 -2.35
C LEU A 88 21.03 4.46 -1.11
N PHE A 89 19.91 4.40 -0.38
CA PHE A 89 19.79 3.56 0.82
C PHE A 89 19.99 2.08 0.50
N MET A 90 19.34 1.57 -0.55
CA MET A 90 19.49 0.17 -0.96
C MET A 90 20.89 -0.14 -1.45
N SER A 91 21.52 0.78 -2.20
CA SER A 91 22.91 0.62 -2.64
C SER A 91 23.87 0.52 -1.46
N ILE A 92 23.70 1.37 -0.44
CA ILE A 92 24.50 1.31 0.79
C ILE A 92 24.24 0.01 1.55
N ALA A 93 22.96 -0.40 1.69
CA ALA A 93 22.60 -1.63 2.37
C ALA A 93 23.21 -2.87 1.70
N LEU A 94 23.18 -2.94 0.35
CA LEU A 94 23.79 -4.03 -0.41
C LEU A 94 25.33 -4.01 -0.30
N ALA A 95 25.95 -2.84 -0.34
CA ALA A 95 27.40 -2.71 -0.16
C ALA A 95 27.85 -3.17 1.24
N LEU A 96 27.12 -2.75 2.28
CA LEU A 96 27.37 -3.19 3.65
C LEU A 96 27.09 -4.69 3.82
N GLY A 97 26.03 -5.21 3.21
CA GLY A 97 25.71 -6.63 3.22
C GLY A 97 26.79 -7.48 2.59
N TYR A 98 27.38 -6.99 1.49
CA TYR A 98 28.52 -7.63 0.84
C TYR A 98 29.78 -7.61 1.74
N LEU A 99 30.09 -6.47 2.34
CA LEU A 99 31.28 -6.31 3.21
C LEU A 99 31.17 -7.12 4.51
N LEU A 100 29.96 -7.25 5.06
CA LEU A 100 29.71 -7.94 6.33
C LEU A 100 29.25 -9.40 6.12
N GLU A 101 29.26 -9.88 4.89
CA GLU A 101 28.87 -11.25 4.50
C GLU A 101 27.46 -11.66 4.98
N PHE A 102 26.51 -10.71 5.01
CA PHE A 102 25.13 -11.02 5.40
C PHE A 102 24.43 -11.87 4.31
N PRO A 103 24.01 -13.12 4.61
CA PRO A 103 23.46 -14.04 3.61
C PRO A 103 22.22 -13.49 2.90
N VAL A 104 21.38 -12.72 3.60
CA VAL A 104 20.14 -12.14 3.09
C VAL A 104 20.38 -11.02 2.07
N LEU A 105 21.55 -10.36 2.13
CA LEU A 105 21.93 -9.24 1.25
C LEU A 105 22.94 -9.68 0.16
N LYS A 106 23.11 -10.99 -0.03
CA LYS A 106 24.02 -11.51 -1.06
C LYS A 106 23.49 -11.16 -2.45
N VAL A 107 24.27 -10.38 -3.18
CA VAL A 107 23.93 -10.00 -4.55
C VAL A 107 24.17 -11.18 -5.48
N THR A 108 23.13 -11.59 -6.20
CA THR A 108 23.23 -12.54 -7.31
C THR A 108 22.89 -11.82 -8.61
N MET A 109 23.67 -12.09 -9.68
CA MET A 109 23.40 -11.46 -10.97
C MET A 109 22.11 -12.04 -11.58
N PRO A 110 21.11 -11.18 -11.91
CA PRO A 110 19.89 -11.62 -12.56
C PRO A 110 20.16 -12.17 -13.97
N THR A 111 19.34 -13.13 -14.38
CA THR A 111 19.29 -13.57 -15.78
C THR A 111 18.69 -12.50 -16.68
N HIS A 112 18.81 -12.66 -18.01
CA HIS A 112 18.23 -11.70 -18.97
C HIS A 112 16.73 -11.48 -18.74
N ASP A 113 15.98 -12.55 -18.56
CA ASP A 113 14.52 -12.48 -18.31
C ASP A 113 14.19 -11.82 -16.99
N GLN A 114 14.97 -12.09 -15.95
CA GLN A 114 14.83 -11.43 -14.65
C GLN A 114 15.09 -9.92 -14.74
N TRP A 115 16.04 -9.47 -15.57
CA TRP A 115 16.27 -8.05 -15.81
C TRP A 115 15.05 -7.36 -16.42
N ILE A 116 14.40 -8.02 -17.41
CA ILE A 116 13.16 -7.49 -18.03
C ILE A 116 12.06 -7.35 -16.98
N LEU A 117 11.85 -8.38 -16.14
CA LEU A 117 10.86 -8.36 -15.07
C LEU A 117 11.15 -7.29 -14.02
N LEU A 118 12.41 -7.11 -13.62
CA LEU A 118 12.82 -6.07 -12.67
C LEU A 118 12.59 -4.66 -13.22
N LEU A 119 12.91 -4.43 -14.49
CA LEU A 119 12.62 -3.15 -15.16
C LEU A 119 11.12 -2.88 -15.24
N LEU A 120 10.33 -3.87 -15.63
CA LEU A 120 8.88 -3.76 -15.69
C LEU A 120 8.28 -3.46 -14.32
N LEU A 121 8.73 -4.18 -13.28
CA LEU A 121 8.35 -3.94 -11.89
C LEU A 121 8.68 -2.50 -11.46
N GLY A 122 9.89 -2.01 -11.77
CA GLY A 122 10.31 -0.66 -11.46
C GLY A 122 9.43 0.41 -12.13
N VAL A 123 9.08 0.22 -13.40
CA VAL A 123 8.19 1.13 -14.14
C VAL A 123 6.79 1.14 -13.53
N ILE A 124 6.20 -0.04 -13.29
CA ILE A 124 4.85 -0.16 -12.72
C ILE A 124 4.80 0.44 -11.30
N ALA A 125 5.78 0.09 -10.46
CA ALA A 125 5.85 0.62 -9.09
C ALA A 125 6.00 2.15 -9.08
N THR A 126 6.88 2.70 -9.93
CA THR A 126 7.07 4.15 -10.05
C THR A 126 5.79 4.85 -10.50
N ALA A 127 5.10 4.29 -11.51
CA ALA A 127 3.84 4.85 -11.99
C ALA A 127 2.75 4.80 -10.89
N GLY A 128 2.62 3.68 -10.18
CA GLY A 128 1.67 3.52 -9.08
C GLY A 128 1.92 4.51 -7.95
N HIS A 129 3.15 4.62 -7.47
CA HIS A 129 3.51 5.58 -6.42
C HIS A 129 3.33 7.02 -6.85
N PHE A 130 3.63 7.35 -8.12
CA PHE A 130 3.37 8.68 -8.68
C PHE A 130 1.88 9.01 -8.66
N LEU A 131 1.01 8.07 -9.06
CA LEU A 131 -0.44 8.25 -9.03
C LEU A 131 -0.96 8.43 -7.61
N ILE A 132 -0.43 7.68 -6.65
CA ILE A 132 -0.76 7.84 -5.21
C ILE A 132 -0.34 9.24 -4.73
N ALA A 133 0.90 9.66 -5.00
CA ALA A 133 1.40 10.97 -4.59
C ALA A 133 0.59 12.11 -5.23
N PHE A 134 0.15 11.93 -6.48
CA PHE A 134 -0.71 12.88 -7.15
C PHE A 134 -2.13 12.91 -6.56
N ALA A 135 -2.74 11.74 -6.29
CA ALA A 135 -4.07 11.66 -5.69
C ALA A 135 -4.10 12.28 -4.29
N ILE A 136 -3.10 11.97 -3.45
CA ILE A 136 -2.96 12.50 -2.09
C ILE A 136 -2.84 14.02 -2.05
N LYS A 137 -2.38 14.65 -3.11
CA LYS A 137 -2.37 16.13 -3.21
C LYS A 137 -3.78 16.73 -3.12
N TYR A 138 -4.78 16.04 -3.69
CA TYR A 138 -6.14 16.56 -3.83
C TYR A 138 -7.14 16.00 -2.82
N ILE A 139 -6.87 14.81 -2.26
CA ILE A 139 -7.77 14.15 -1.32
C ILE A 139 -7.07 13.86 0.02
N GLU A 140 -7.85 13.74 1.09
CA GLU A 140 -7.36 13.39 2.41
C GLU A 140 -6.75 11.96 2.40
N ALA A 141 -5.67 11.75 3.15
CA ALA A 141 -5.00 10.44 3.23
C ALA A 141 -5.95 9.36 3.78
N SER A 142 -6.75 9.71 4.78
CA SER A 142 -7.77 8.82 5.34
C SER A 142 -8.91 8.47 4.37
N ALA A 143 -9.17 9.31 3.35
CA ALA A 143 -10.15 9.00 2.31
C ALA A 143 -9.60 8.01 1.28
N LEU A 144 -8.28 8.02 1.06
CA LEU A 144 -7.61 7.08 0.15
C LEU A 144 -7.46 5.68 0.78
N ALA A 145 -7.28 5.61 2.10
CA ALA A 145 -6.95 4.38 2.82
C ALA A 145 -7.85 3.16 2.49
N PRO A 146 -9.20 3.26 2.45
CA PRO A 146 -10.04 2.10 2.12
C PRO A 146 -9.83 1.57 0.69
N PHE A 147 -9.38 2.41 -0.24
CA PHE A 147 -9.13 1.99 -1.63
C PHE A 147 -7.89 1.12 -1.77
N GLN A 148 -6.95 1.18 -0.84
CA GLN A 148 -5.76 0.34 -0.85
C GLN A 148 -6.11 -1.15 -0.73
N TYR A 149 -7.26 -1.50 -0.12
CA TYR A 149 -7.71 -2.89 -0.10
C TYR A 149 -8.08 -3.46 -1.48
N LEU A 150 -8.33 -2.61 -2.49
CA LEU A 150 -8.55 -3.07 -3.87
C LEU A 150 -7.32 -3.76 -4.48
N GLU A 151 -6.13 -3.51 -3.91
CA GLU A 151 -4.92 -4.23 -4.27
C GLU A 151 -5.10 -5.75 -4.11
N ILE A 152 -5.79 -6.19 -3.05
CA ILE A 152 -6.07 -7.61 -2.80
C ILE A 152 -6.92 -8.20 -3.92
N VAL A 153 -7.93 -7.45 -4.38
CA VAL A 153 -8.79 -7.88 -5.49
C VAL A 153 -7.97 -8.05 -6.78
N ALA A 154 -7.10 -7.06 -7.06
CA ALA A 154 -6.21 -7.14 -8.20
C ALA A 154 -5.21 -8.31 -8.09
N ALA A 155 -4.60 -8.48 -6.90
CA ALA A 155 -3.67 -9.58 -6.63
C ALA A 155 -4.34 -10.94 -6.81
N THR A 156 -5.57 -11.11 -6.33
CA THR A 156 -6.35 -12.35 -6.52
C THR A 156 -6.65 -12.61 -7.99
N PHE A 157 -7.02 -11.57 -8.75
CA PHE A 157 -7.25 -11.70 -10.19
C PHE A 157 -5.98 -12.13 -10.94
N TYR A 158 -4.83 -11.51 -10.62
CA TYR A 158 -3.55 -11.90 -11.23
C TYR A 158 -3.09 -13.29 -10.79
N GLY A 159 -3.37 -13.68 -9.53
CA GLY A 159 -3.14 -15.03 -9.03
C GLY A 159 -3.87 -16.09 -9.86
N LEU A 160 -5.16 -15.84 -10.11
CA LEU A 160 -5.96 -16.70 -10.98
C LEU A 160 -5.43 -16.74 -12.43
N TRP A 161 -5.13 -15.57 -12.99
CA TRP A 161 -4.75 -15.48 -14.41
C TRP A 161 -3.34 -16.00 -14.72
N LEU A 162 -2.37 -15.78 -13.85
CA LEU A 162 -0.96 -16.11 -14.08
C LEU A 162 -0.57 -17.46 -13.49
N PHE A 163 -1.22 -17.88 -12.40
CA PHE A 163 -0.83 -19.05 -11.63
C PHE A 163 -1.93 -20.13 -11.56
N ASP A 164 -3.09 -19.86 -12.18
CA ASP A 164 -4.26 -20.75 -12.15
C ASP A 164 -4.75 -21.06 -10.72
N ASP A 165 -4.49 -20.10 -9.80
CA ASP A 165 -4.84 -20.20 -8.38
C ASP A 165 -6.27 -19.68 -8.17
N PHE A 166 -7.24 -20.60 -8.16
CA PHE A 166 -8.65 -20.24 -8.07
C PHE A 166 -9.04 -19.91 -6.63
N PRO A 167 -9.60 -18.71 -6.35
CA PRO A 167 -10.01 -18.30 -5.02
C PRO A 167 -11.09 -19.23 -4.44
N ASP A 168 -10.95 -19.59 -3.16
CA ASP A 168 -11.97 -20.33 -2.45
C ASP A 168 -13.21 -19.48 -2.12
N ALA A 169 -14.25 -20.09 -1.56
CA ALA A 169 -15.50 -19.40 -1.24
C ALA A 169 -15.32 -18.28 -0.20
N LEU A 170 -14.36 -18.44 0.73
CA LEU A 170 -14.03 -17.41 1.72
C LEU A 170 -13.32 -16.23 1.08
N ALA A 171 -12.40 -16.47 0.14
CA ALA A 171 -11.74 -15.40 -0.61
C ALA A 171 -12.75 -14.58 -1.42
N TRP A 172 -13.73 -15.21 -2.09
CA TRP A 172 -14.82 -14.51 -2.77
C TRP A 172 -15.67 -13.65 -1.82
N LEU A 173 -15.98 -14.17 -0.64
CA LEU A 173 -16.70 -13.39 0.39
C LEU A 173 -15.89 -12.17 0.83
N GLY A 174 -14.59 -12.35 1.10
CA GLY A 174 -13.70 -11.24 1.48
C GLY A 174 -13.57 -10.19 0.39
N ILE A 175 -13.43 -10.60 -0.87
CA ILE A 175 -13.41 -9.70 -2.05
C ILE A 175 -14.70 -8.88 -2.12
N PHE A 176 -15.86 -9.51 -1.96
CA PHE A 176 -17.15 -8.82 -1.95
C PHE A 176 -17.23 -7.75 -0.84
N ILE A 177 -16.75 -8.07 0.36
CA ILE A 177 -16.69 -7.12 1.49
C ILE A 177 -15.79 -5.92 1.16
N ILE A 178 -14.58 -6.18 0.60
CA ILE A 178 -13.63 -5.13 0.22
C ILE A 178 -14.24 -4.19 -0.81
N VAL A 179 -14.77 -4.74 -1.89
CA VAL A 179 -15.36 -3.95 -2.99
C VAL A 179 -16.54 -3.13 -2.48
N SER A 180 -17.41 -3.72 -1.65
CA SER A 180 -18.56 -3.02 -1.05
C SER A 180 -18.13 -1.86 -0.16
N SER A 181 -17.08 -2.05 0.66
CA SER A 181 -16.50 -1.01 1.50
C SER A 181 -15.90 0.14 0.68
N GLY A 182 -15.13 -0.19 -0.37
CA GLY A 182 -14.57 0.80 -1.29
C GLY A 182 -15.64 1.60 -2.01
N PHE A 183 -16.66 0.93 -2.53
CA PHE A 183 -17.80 1.60 -3.21
C PHE A 183 -18.59 2.51 -2.27
N TYR A 184 -18.82 2.07 -1.03
CA TYR A 184 -19.47 2.91 -0.01
C TYR A 184 -18.67 4.19 0.24
N THR A 185 -17.35 4.07 0.45
CA THR A 185 -16.47 5.22 0.66
C THR A 185 -16.49 6.18 -0.52
N PHE A 186 -16.37 5.66 -1.76
CA PHE A 186 -16.43 6.46 -2.98
C PHE A 186 -17.73 7.24 -3.11
N SER A 187 -18.86 6.57 -2.93
CA SER A 187 -20.19 7.18 -3.03
C SER A 187 -20.39 8.31 -2.00
N ARG A 188 -19.79 8.17 -0.82
CA ARG A 188 -19.85 9.18 0.25
C ARG A 188 -18.96 10.38 -0.05
N GLU A 189 -17.76 10.18 -0.52
CA GLU A 189 -16.87 11.29 -0.88
C GLU A 189 -17.43 12.10 -2.06
N GLN A 190 -18.07 11.47 -3.03
CA GLN A 190 -18.76 12.17 -4.11
C GLN A 190 -19.91 13.07 -3.60
N LYS A 191 -20.73 12.58 -2.65
CA LYS A 191 -21.81 13.37 -2.07
C LYS A 191 -21.27 14.59 -1.32
N LYS A 192 -20.23 14.40 -0.52
CA LYS A 192 -19.57 15.49 0.23
C LYS A 192 -19.06 16.59 -0.71
N ASN A 193 -18.46 16.22 -1.84
CA ASN A 193 -17.95 17.18 -2.81
C ASN A 193 -19.06 17.95 -3.58
N LYS A 194 -20.26 17.37 -3.69
CA LYS A 194 -21.42 18.07 -4.30
C LYS A 194 -22.04 19.11 -3.38
N ASP A 195 -22.03 18.85 -2.07
CA ASP A 195 -22.61 19.76 -1.06
C ASP A 195 -21.73 21.02 -0.83
N TYR A 196 -20.49 21.02 -1.30
CA TYR A 196 -19.55 22.17 -1.23
C TYR A 196 -19.44 22.99 -2.52
N ARG A 197 -20.17 22.62 -3.58
CA ARG A 197 -20.27 23.38 -4.84
C ARG A 197 -21.62 24.10 -4.95
#